data_fd673d18137b56f5309cff6744cbb068
#
_entry.id   fd673d18137b56f5309cff6744cbb068
#
_cell.length_a   1.000
_cell.length_b   1.000
_cell.length_c   1.000
_cell.angle_alpha   90.00
_cell.angle_beta   90.00
_cell.angle_gamma   90.00
#
_symmetry.space_group_name_H-M   'P 1'
#
loop_
_entity.id
_entity.type
_entity.pdbx_description
1 polymer ?
#
loop_
_entity_poly.entity_id
_entity_poly.type
_entity_poly.pdbx_seq_one_letter_code
_entity_poly.pdbx_strand_id
1 'polypeptide(L)'
;MSKNSHDSADAQTKLDANQKKILEGVRVLDLTRFLSGPQATSYLAALGAEVVRIDDPLRGDPTMNAPPFFGPSGISMKRQTPDDIGVAYLKRARGKKSVAIDLKSKDGHALFLRLVKKADIIVENFRVGVTRRLGVDYE
;
A
#
# COMPACT_ATOMS: atom_id res chain seq x y z
N MET A 1 0.50 39.33 -24.09
CA MET A 1 -0.56 38.32 -24.27
C MET A 1 -0.11 37.00 -23.64
N SER A 2 -0.28 36.83 -22.34
CA SER A 2 0.09 35.54 -21.64
C SER A 2 -0.65 35.40 -20.30
N LYS A 3 -2.00 35.42 -20.33
CA LYS A 3 -2.84 35.18 -19.14
C LYS A 3 -3.73 33.95 -19.23
N ASN A 4 -3.86 33.28 -20.41
CA ASN A 4 -4.85 32.20 -20.61
C ASN A 4 -4.39 30.79 -20.27
N SER A 5 -3.09 30.55 -20.01
CA SER A 5 -2.60 29.20 -19.75
C SER A 5 -2.69 28.78 -18.26
N HIS A 6 -2.69 29.72 -17.33
CA HIS A 6 -2.82 29.42 -15.88
C HIS A 6 -4.26 29.14 -15.48
N ASP A 7 -5.23 29.90 -16.01
CA ASP A 7 -6.66 29.72 -15.69
C ASP A 7 -7.21 28.37 -16.15
N SER A 8 -6.72 27.83 -17.29
CA SER A 8 -7.14 26.52 -17.79
C SER A 8 -6.60 25.35 -16.95
N ALA A 9 -5.37 25.47 -16.44
CA ALA A 9 -4.75 24.46 -15.57
C ALA A 9 -5.44 24.43 -14.18
N ASP A 10 -5.76 25.58 -13.63
CA ASP A 10 -6.48 25.68 -12.35
C ASP A 10 -7.94 25.20 -12.44
N ALA A 11 -8.60 25.42 -13.57
CA ALA A 11 -9.95 24.91 -13.82
C ALA A 11 -9.95 23.38 -13.98
N GLN A 12 -8.96 22.82 -14.69
CA GLN A 12 -8.81 21.38 -14.85
C GLN A 12 -8.51 20.70 -13.50
N THR A 13 -7.63 21.28 -12.69
CA THR A 13 -7.31 20.78 -11.35
C THR A 13 -8.54 20.77 -10.42
N LYS A 14 -9.42 21.78 -10.53
CA LYS A 14 -10.66 21.85 -9.76
C LYS A 14 -11.73 20.87 -10.25
N LEU A 15 -11.79 20.60 -11.56
CA LEU A 15 -12.68 19.58 -12.14
C LEU A 15 -12.26 18.17 -11.68
N ASP A 16 -10.94 17.87 -11.70
CA ASP A 16 -10.41 16.60 -11.26
C ASP A 16 -10.59 16.36 -9.74
N ALA A 17 -10.52 17.40 -8.93
CA ALA A 17 -10.74 17.34 -7.49
C ALA A 17 -12.20 17.01 -7.10
N ASN A 18 -13.17 17.24 -7.99
CA ASN A 18 -14.59 17.03 -7.72
C ASN A 18 -15.16 15.76 -8.37
N GLN A 19 -14.34 14.99 -9.08
CA GLN A 19 -14.75 13.70 -9.64
C GLN A 19 -14.66 12.61 -8.58
N LYS A 20 -15.80 12.06 -8.19
CA LYS A 20 -15.88 10.88 -7.31
C LYS A 20 -15.16 9.70 -7.97
N LYS A 21 -14.18 9.15 -7.29
CA LYS A 21 -13.44 7.97 -7.80
C LYS A 21 -14.31 6.72 -7.71
N ILE A 22 -14.09 5.79 -8.64
CA ILE A 22 -14.91 4.56 -8.80
C ILE A 22 -15.02 3.76 -7.49
N LEU A 23 -13.91 3.65 -6.73
CA LEU A 23 -13.84 2.91 -5.47
C LEU A 23 -13.79 3.83 -4.23
N GLU A 24 -14.26 5.07 -4.36
CA GLU A 24 -14.34 5.97 -3.20
C GLU A 24 -15.28 5.40 -2.11
N GLY A 25 -14.78 5.36 -0.89
CA GLY A 25 -15.48 4.78 0.27
C GLY A 25 -15.20 3.29 0.50
N VAL A 26 -14.62 2.58 -0.47
CA VAL A 26 -14.19 1.18 -0.28
C VAL A 26 -12.88 1.13 0.51
N ARG A 27 -12.85 0.36 1.59
CA ARG A 27 -11.67 0.13 2.42
C ARG A 27 -11.11 -1.28 2.23
N VAL A 28 -9.81 -1.36 1.92
CA VAL A 28 -9.08 -2.59 1.66
C VAL A 28 -7.99 -2.78 2.70
N LEU A 29 -7.94 -3.95 3.36
CA LEU A 29 -6.78 -4.38 4.13
C LEU A 29 -5.87 -5.23 3.25
N ASP A 30 -4.63 -4.78 3.09
CA ASP A 30 -3.64 -5.37 2.21
C ASP A 30 -2.56 -6.09 3.04
N LEU A 31 -2.66 -7.43 3.12
CA LEU A 31 -1.67 -8.29 3.77
C LEU A 31 -0.66 -8.83 2.77
N THR A 32 -0.72 -8.38 1.53
CA THR A 32 0.07 -8.94 0.43
C THR A 32 1.55 -8.55 0.49
N ARG A 33 2.40 -9.38 -0.12
CA ARG A 33 3.84 -9.18 -0.20
C ARG A 33 4.37 -9.48 -1.61
N PHE A 34 5.56 -9.00 -1.89
CA PHE A 34 6.30 -9.18 -3.14
C PHE A 34 5.69 -8.44 -4.33
N LEU A 35 5.03 -9.13 -5.28
CA LEU A 35 4.69 -8.59 -6.58
C LEU A 35 3.18 -8.53 -6.84
N SER A 36 2.54 -9.66 -7.06
CA SER A 36 1.18 -9.72 -7.61
C SER A 36 0.12 -9.06 -6.74
N GLY A 37 0.09 -9.42 -5.46
CA GLY A 37 -0.84 -8.84 -4.49
C GLY A 37 -0.64 -7.34 -4.31
N PRO A 38 0.59 -6.85 -3.98
CA PRO A 38 0.84 -5.42 -3.85
C PRO A 38 0.56 -4.62 -5.13
N GLN A 39 0.73 -5.23 -6.31
CA GLN A 39 0.38 -4.60 -7.58
C GLN A 39 -1.15 -4.49 -7.74
N ALA A 40 -1.89 -5.56 -7.45
CA ALA A 40 -3.36 -5.54 -7.51
C ALA A 40 -3.95 -4.49 -6.57
N THR A 41 -3.51 -4.45 -5.31
CA THR A 41 -3.99 -3.47 -4.34
C THR A 41 -3.54 -2.04 -4.65
N SER A 42 -2.44 -1.83 -5.41
CA SER A 42 -2.07 -0.51 -5.92
C SER A 42 -3.05 0.01 -6.97
N TYR A 43 -3.62 -0.86 -7.79
CA TYR A 43 -4.68 -0.49 -8.73
C TYR A 43 -5.97 -0.11 -8.00
N LEU A 44 -6.35 -0.85 -6.95
CA LEU A 44 -7.50 -0.47 -6.13
C LEU A 44 -7.32 0.91 -5.50
N ALA A 45 -6.12 1.21 -4.98
CA ALA A 45 -5.78 2.54 -4.47
C ALA A 45 -5.87 3.63 -5.56
N ALA A 46 -5.37 3.35 -6.78
CA ALA A 46 -5.45 4.29 -7.91
C ALA A 46 -6.90 4.59 -8.32
N LEU A 47 -7.79 3.60 -8.20
CA LEU A 47 -9.22 3.73 -8.46
C LEU A 47 -10.00 4.41 -7.32
N GLY A 48 -9.32 4.74 -6.20
CA GLY A 48 -9.89 5.53 -5.11
C GLY A 48 -10.20 4.77 -3.83
N ALA A 49 -9.93 3.47 -3.76
CA ALA A 49 -10.07 2.73 -2.51
C ALA A 49 -9.07 3.22 -1.45
N GLU A 50 -9.51 3.24 -0.19
CA GLU A 50 -8.62 3.41 0.95
C GLU A 50 -7.89 2.09 1.23
N VAL A 51 -6.66 1.95 0.77
CA VAL A 51 -5.86 0.75 0.98
C VAL A 51 -4.94 0.92 2.18
N VAL A 52 -5.10 0.06 3.19
CA VAL A 52 -4.29 0.02 4.40
C VAL A 52 -3.46 -1.26 4.39
N ARG A 53 -2.14 -1.11 4.23
CA ARG A 53 -1.20 -2.23 4.31
C ARG A 53 -0.97 -2.62 5.77
N ILE A 54 -0.91 -3.93 5.98
CA ILE A 54 -0.54 -4.54 7.25
C ILE A 54 0.89 -5.07 7.11
N ASP A 55 1.84 -4.34 7.63
CA ASP A 55 3.26 -4.69 7.56
C ASP A 55 3.72 -5.42 8.83
N ASP A 56 4.61 -6.41 8.66
CA ASP A 56 5.30 -7.05 9.78
C ASP A 56 6.31 -6.04 10.38
N PRO A 57 6.22 -5.71 11.67
CA PRO A 57 7.06 -4.66 12.28
C PRO A 57 8.55 -4.97 12.24
N LEU A 58 8.93 -6.26 12.17
CA LEU A 58 10.34 -6.68 12.17
C LEU A 58 10.91 -6.88 10.75
N ARG A 59 10.08 -7.33 9.82
CA ARG A 59 10.55 -7.77 8.50
C ARG A 59 10.12 -6.87 7.35
N GLY A 60 9.00 -6.14 7.52
CA GLY A 60 8.40 -5.36 6.45
C GLY A 60 8.07 -6.19 5.21
N ASP A 61 8.10 -5.56 4.05
CA ASP A 61 8.01 -6.23 2.75
C ASP A 61 9.42 -6.54 2.22
N PRO A 62 9.70 -7.79 1.79
CA PRO A 62 11.02 -8.16 1.25
C PRO A 62 11.50 -7.28 0.11
N THR A 63 10.58 -6.68 -0.68
CA THR A 63 10.93 -5.80 -1.80
C THR A 63 11.48 -4.44 -1.36
N MET A 64 11.34 -4.06 -0.08
CA MET A 64 12.03 -2.89 0.48
C MET A 64 13.57 -3.07 0.44
N ASN A 65 14.01 -4.32 0.53
CA ASN A 65 15.42 -4.69 0.60
C ASN A 65 15.97 -5.28 -0.72
N ALA A 66 15.21 -5.15 -1.82
CA ALA A 66 15.61 -5.67 -3.13
C ALA A 66 16.00 -4.53 -4.09
N PRO A 67 17.14 -4.67 -4.81
CA PRO A 67 17.57 -3.67 -5.79
C PRO A 67 16.61 -3.62 -7.01
N PRO A 68 16.65 -2.53 -7.81
CA PRO A 68 17.41 -1.31 -7.54
C PRO A 68 16.83 -0.52 -6.37
N PHE A 69 17.70 0.24 -5.69
CA PHE A 69 17.32 1.09 -4.56
C PHE A 69 17.19 2.55 -5.00
N PHE A 70 16.35 3.30 -4.32
CA PHE A 70 16.23 4.75 -4.43
C PHE A 70 16.56 5.40 -3.09
N GLY A 71 17.40 6.42 -3.13
CA GLY A 71 17.83 7.20 -1.97
C GLY A 71 18.28 8.60 -2.38
N PRO A 72 18.90 9.37 -1.47
CA PRO A 72 19.33 10.75 -1.73
C PRO A 72 20.26 10.91 -2.93
N SER A 73 21.04 9.88 -3.25
CA SER A 73 21.96 9.86 -4.41
C SER A 73 21.30 9.36 -5.70
N GLY A 74 19.98 9.16 -5.72
CA GLY A 74 19.25 8.63 -6.86
C GLY A 74 19.10 7.11 -6.85
N ILE A 75 19.06 6.49 -8.05
CA ILE A 75 18.86 5.04 -8.21
C ILE A 75 20.23 4.32 -8.27
N SER A 76 20.36 3.24 -7.49
CA SER A 76 21.56 2.41 -7.41
C SER A 76 21.22 0.93 -7.31
N MET A 77 22.08 0.06 -7.88
CA MET A 77 21.98 -1.38 -7.69
C MET A 77 22.51 -1.85 -6.32
N LYS A 78 23.21 -0.97 -5.61
CA LYS A 78 23.68 -1.23 -4.25
C LYS A 78 23.07 -0.21 -3.29
N ARG A 79 22.68 -0.67 -2.11
CA ARG A 79 22.22 0.22 -1.04
C ARG A 79 23.38 1.12 -0.62
N GLN A 80 23.18 2.44 -0.65
CA GLN A 80 24.17 3.45 -0.30
C GLN A 80 24.02 3.88 1.15
N THR A 81 22.77 3.95 1.63
CA THR A 81 22.41 4.34 3.00
C THR A 81 21.38 3.37 3.59
N PRO A 82 21.25 3.28 4.92
CA PRO A 82 20.19 2.48 5.56
C PRO A 82 18.78 2.87 5.13
N ASP A 83 18.58 4.13 4.73
CA ASP A 83 17.27 4.68 4.35
C ASP A 83 16.90 4.43 2.88
N ASP A 84 17.83 3.90 2.08
CA ASP A 84 17.55 3.56 0.69
C ASP A 84 16.49 2.44 0.62
N ILE A 85 15.50 2.63 -0.23
CA ILE A 85 14.36 1.72 -0.36
C ILE A 85 14.30 1.13 -1.77
N GLY A 86 13.95 -0.14 -1.87
CA GLY A 86 13.75 -0.82 -3.16
C GLY A 86 12.70 -0.12 -4.03
N VAL A 87 13.07 0.21 -5.27
CA VAL A 87 12.20 0.90 -6.24
C VAL A 87 10.90 0.12 -6.48
N ALA A 88 10.99 -1.20 -6.48
CA ALA A 88 9.84 -2.08 -6.64
C ALA A 88 8.81 -1.92 -5.51
N TYR A 89 9.27 -1.71 -4.27
CA TYR A 89 8.40 -1.39 -3.14
C TYR A 89 7.74 -0.03 -3.30
N LEU A 90 8.53 1.03 -3.55
CA LEU A 90 8.02 2.40 -3.72
C LEU A 90 6.92 2.46 -4.78
N LYS A 91 7.12 1.77 -5.91
CA LYS A 91 6.13 1.73 -7.00
C LYS A 91 4.78 1.16 -6.54
N ARG A 92 4.79 0.08 -5.72
CA ARG A 92 3.57 -0.65 -5.32
C ARG A 92 2.95 -0.14 -4.02
N ALA A 93 3.73 0.58 -3.20
CA ALA A 93 3.25 1.18 -1.96
C ALA A 93 2.55 2.54 -2.17
N ARG A 94 2.71 3.14 -3.35
CA ARG A 94 2.16 4.45 -3.67
C ARG A 94 0.64 4.49 -3.51
N GLY A 95 0.14 5.54 -2.84
CA GLY A 95 -1.30 5.75 -2.61
C GLY A 95 -1.90 4.89 -1.50
N LYS A 96 -1.10 4.08 -0.80
CA LYS A 96 -1.55 3.26 0.32
C LYS A 96 -1.12 3.87 1.66
N LYS A 97 -1.91 3.62 2.68
CA LYS A 97 -1.53 3.79 4.08
C LYS A 97 -0.82 2.52 4.56
N SER A 98 -0.01 2.61 5.60
CA SER A 98 0.64 1.44 6.22
C SER A 98 0.47 1.48 7.73
N VAL A 99 0.30 0.31 8.33
CA VAL A 99 0.34 0.08 9.76
C VAL A 99 1.17 -1.17 10.05
N ALA A 100 2.08 -1.07 11.00
CA ALA A 100 2.89 -2.20 11.43
C ALA A 100 2.16 -2.97 12.54
N ILE A 101 1.84 -4.25 12.31
CA ILE A 101 1.13 -5.12 13.26
C ILE A 101 1.80 -6.49 13.29
N ASP A 102 2.22 -6.92 14.47
CA ASP A 102 2.61 -8.31 14.67
C ASP A 102 1.37 -9.20 14.82
N LEU A 103 0.95 -9.82 13.73
CA LEU A 103 -0.21 -10.71 13.70
C LEU A 103 -0.04 -12.00 14.53
N LYS A 104 1.18 -12.29 15.01
CA LYS A 104 1.45 -13.44 15.87
C LYS A 104 1.24 -13.11 17.35
N SER A 105 1.28 -11.85 17.72
CA SER A 105 0.99 -11.41 19.08
C SER A 105 -0.51 -11.35 19.31
N LYS A 106 -0.94 -11.64 20.54
CA LYS A 106 -2.35 -11.57 20.94
C LYS A 106 -2.95 -10.18 20.71
N ASP A 107 -2.21 -9.13 21.05
CA ASP A 107 -2.67 -7.76 20.93
C ASP A 107 -2.71 -7.31 19.45
N GLY A 108 -1.70 -7.68 18.67
CA GLY A 108 -1.67 -7.40 17.23
C GLY A 108 -2.80 -8.09 16.49
N HIS A 109 -3.07 -9.37 16.81
CA HIS A 109 -4.21 -10.08 16.26
C HIS A 109 -5.55 -9.43 16.63
N ALA A 110 -5.75 -9.06 17.91
CA ALA A 110 -6.95 -8.35 18.35
C ALA A 110 -7.12 -6.99 17.65
N LEU A 111 -6.03 -6.25 17.45
CA LEU A 111 -6.04 -5.00 16.69
C LEU A 111 -6.43 -5.23 15.22
N PHE A 112 -5.86 -6.25 14.59
CA PHE A 112 -6.19 -6.63 13.21
C PHE A 112 -7.69 -6.94 13.06
N LEU A 113 -8.28 -7.76 13.93
CA LEU A 113 -9.71 -8.06 13.90
C LEU A 113 -10.60 -6.82 14.07
N ARG A 114 -10.13 -5.80 14.80
CA ARG A 114 -10.86 -4.50 14.87
C ARG A 114 -10.81 -3.75 13.54
N LEU A 115 -9.71 -3.85 12.79
CA LEU A 115 -9.60 -3.27 11.44
C LEU A 115 -10.49 -4.03 10.46
N VAL A 116 -10.51 -5.37 10.53
CA VAL A 116 -11.38 -6.23 9.71
C VAL A 116 -12.85 -5.80 9.76
N LYS A 117 -13.36 -5.50 10.96
CA LYS A 117 -14.75 -5.01 11.14
C LYS A 117 -15.07 -3.70 10.44
N LYS A 118 -14.05 -2.97 9.99
CA LYS A 118 -14.18 -1.67 9.30
C LYS A 118 -13.74 -1.72 7.84
N ALA A 119 -13.36 -2.90 7.35
CA ALA A 119 -12.91 -3.11 5.99
C ALA A 119 -13.99 -3.80 5.16
N ASP A 120 -14.01 -3.52 3.87
CA ASP A 120 -14.90 -4.16 2.90
C ASP A 120 -14.21 -5.35 2.23
N ILE A 121 -12.88 -5.27 2.08
CA ILE A 121 -12.07 -6.26 1.35
C ILE A 121 -10.79 -6.55 2.13
N ILE A 122 -10.41 -7.83 2.18
CA ILE A 122 -9.09 -8.27 2.64
C ILE A 122 -8.40 -8.94 1.45
N VAL A 123 -7.16 -8.54 1.18
CA VAL A 123 -6.34 -9.13 0.11
C VAL A 123 -5.09 -9.74 0.72
N GLU A 124 -4.86 -11.01 0.42
CA GLU A 124 -3.67 -11.74 0.84
C GLU A 124 -3.10 -12.55 -0.33
N ASN A 125 -1.83 -12.90 -0.30
CA ASN A 125 -1.17 -13.78 -1.26
C ASN A 125 -0.17 -14.70 -0.56
N PHE A 126 -0.52 -15.14 0.63
CA PHE A 126 0.28 -16.05 1.42
C PHE A 126 0.25 -17.48 0.85
N ARG A 127 1.22 -18.26 1.24
CA ARG A 127 1.20 -19.70 0.96
C ARG A 127 0.08 -20.38 1.73
N VAL A 128 -0.44 -21.47 1.18
CA VAL A 128 -1.48 -22.30 1.83
C VAL A 128 -1.14 -22.58 3.29
N GLY A 129 -2.12 -22.38 4.18
CA GLY A 129 -2.01 -22.63 5.62
C GLY A 129 -1.36 -21.49 6.42
N VAL A 130 -0.84 -20.43 5.79
CA VAL A 130 -0.28 -19.29 6.52
C VAL A 130 -1.39 -18.46 7.17
N THR A 131 -2.47 -18.19 6.46
CA THR A 131 -3.64 -17.46 6.97
C THR A 131 -4.21 -18.14 8.20
N ARG A 132 -4.46 -19.47 8.14
CA ARG A 132 -4.93 -20.26 9.28
C ARG A 132 -4.01 -20.18 10.48
N ARG A 133 -2.69 -20.32 10.27
CA ARG A 133 -1.69 -20.21 11.34
C ARG A 133 -1.65 -18.82 12.00
N LEU A 134 -2.00 -17.79 11.26
CA LEU A 134 -2.09 -16.41 11.76
C LEU A 134 -3.48 -16.08 12.30
N GLY A 135 -4.49 -16.97 12.15
CA GLY A 135 -5.86 -16.71 12.54
C GLY A 135 -6.53 -15.59 11.74
N VAL A 136 -6.16 -15.46 10.46
CA VAL A 136 -6.67 -14.41 9.55
C VAL A 136 -7.31 -15.02 8.29
N ASP A 137 -7.65 -16.31 8.34
CA ASP A 137 -8.40 -17.00 7.30
C ASP A 137 -9.90 -16.66 7.36
N TYR A 138 -10.58 -16.98 6.27
CA TYR A 138 -12.03 -16.81 6.15
C TYR A 138 -12.72 -18.06 6.73
N GLU A 139 -13.10 -18.02 8.02
CA GLU A 139 -14.04 -18.96 8.68
C GLU A 139 -14.93 -18.23 9.67
#